data_c76ab53505cbcc4c257de148313dcd89
#
_entry.id   c76ab53505cbcc4c257de148313dcd89
#
_cell.length_a   1.000
_cell.length_b   1.000
_cell.length_c   1.000
_cell.angle_alpha   90.00
_cell.angle_beta   90.00
_cell.angle_gamma   90.00
#
_symmetry.space_group_name_H-M   'P 1'
#
loop_
_entity.id
_entity.type
_entity.pdbx_description
1 polymer ?
#
loop_
_entity_poly.entity_id
_entity_poly.type
_entity_poly.pdbx_seq_one_letter_code
_entity_poly.pdbx_strand_id
1 'polypeptide(L)'
;TKNLIIMLLLVTAFYFASTSYNSSINYYIEDVLNLPPTFIGGFLAVVGILGFIANLTFTPLLAKHFKEVNVCKVITLCLSISLSLMILFKNTTLFLTSAIIFTTFASIHIPLQQSIITKLSKGNYGSLMGVLNSSKAIGQVTGSLLAGFIFDLGNKLPFLISALIILIAFIIMLPMNSNVTESNIV
;
A
#
# COMPACT_ATOMS: atom_id res chain seq x y z
N THR A 1 5.26 21.08 7.88
CA THR A 1 3.78 21.04 7.76
C THR A 1 3.33 20.55 6.39
N LYS A 2 3.77 21.12 5.24
CA LYS A 2 3.36 20.68 3.90
C LYS A 2 3.69 19.19 3.64
N ASN A 3 4.92 18.77 3.94
CA ASN A 3 5.35 17.38 3.76
C ASN A 3 4.58 16.39 4.64
N LEU A 4 4.18 16.81 5.85
CA LEU A 4 3.35 16.01 6.72
C LEU A 4 1.95 15.77 6.12
N ILE A 5 1.33 16.81 5.58
CA ILE A 5 0.02 16.68 4.91
C ILE A 5 0.12 15.73 3.71
N ILE A 6 1.16 15.86 2.89
CA ILE A 6 1.40 14.95 1.77
C ILE A 6 1.51 13.49 2.26
N MET A 7 2.27 13.26 3.34
CA MET A 7 2.41 11.91 3.90
C MET A 7 1.10 11.36 4.48
N LEU A 8 0.30 12.18 5.14
CA LEU A 8 -1.01 11.76 5.65
C LEU A 8 -2.00 11.41 4.53
N LEU A 9 -2.00 12.19 3.44
CA LEU A 9 -2.77 11.88 2.23
C LEU A 9 -2.31 10.56 1.60
N LEU A 10 -1.00 10.34 1.51
CA LEU A 10 -0.43 9.07 1.02
C LEU A 10 -0.87 7.90 1.90
N VAL A 11 -0.85 8.06 3.23
CA VAL A 11 -1.32 7.04 4.18
C VAL A 11 -2.80 6.71 3.93
N THR A 12 -3.65 7.72 3.83
CA THR A 12 -5.09 7.51 3.57
C THR A 12 -5.32 6.79 2.25
N ALA A 13 -4.64 7.21 1.18
CA ALA A 13 -4.72 6.60 -0.15
C ALA A 13 -4.23 5.13 -0.14
N PHE A 14 -3.11 4.87 0.53
CA PHE A 14 -2.55 3.52 0.65
C PHE A 14 -3.48 2.59 1.42
N TYR A 15 -4.01 3.03 2.57
CA TYR A 15 -4.91 2.20 3.36
C TYR A 15 -6.27 2.00 2.71
N PHE A 16 -6.76 2.98 1.95
CA PHE A 16 -7.92 2.79 1.05
C PHE A 16 -7.66 1.67 0.04
N ALA A 17 -6.57 1.76 -0.71
CA ALA A 17 -6.24 0.79 -1.75
C ALA A 17 -5.97 -0.60 -1.18
N SER A 18 -5.21 -0.69 -0.07
CA SER A 18 -4.88 -1.95 0.58
C SER A 18 -6.13 -2.65 1.12
N THR A 19 -7.05 -1.90 1.74
CA THR A 19 -8.30 -2.48 2.28
C THR A 19 -9.27 -2.85 1.18
N SER A 20 -9.41 -2.02 0.15
CA SER A 20 -10.22 -2.33 -1.03
C SER A 20 -9.70 -3.59 -1.74
N TYR A 21 -8.36 -3.71 -1.89
CA TYR A 21 -7.74 -4.92 -2.41
C TYR A 21 -8.05 -6.15 -1.54
N ASN A 22 -7.81 -6.06 -0.21
CA ASN A 22 -8.02 -7.18 0.71
C ASN A 22 -9.49 -7.63 0.76
N SER A 23 -10.43 -6.71 0.65
CA SER A 23 -11.87 -7.04 0.60
C SER A 23 -12.25 -7.72 -0.70
N SER A 24 -11.63 -7.36 -1.82
CA SER A 24 -12.03 -7.84 -3.14
C SER A 24 -11.27 -9.08 -3.61
N ILE A 25 -10.03 -9.29 -3.15
CA ILE A 25 -9.18 -10.38 -3.66
C ILE A 25 -9.75 -11.76 -3.35
N ASN A 26 -10.32 -11.95 -2.15
CA ASN A 26 -10.89 -13.23 -1.74
C ASN A 26 -12.11 -13.59 -2.59
N TYR A 27 -13.02 -12.64 -2.80
CA TYR A 27 -14.18 -12.80 -3.69
C TYR A 27 -13.75 -13.06 -5.13
N TYR A 28 -12.71 -12.35 -5.60
CA TYR A 28 -12.21 -12.56 -6.96
C TYR A 28 -11.62 -13.95 -7.16
N ILE A 29 -10.89 -14.48 -6.18
CA ILE A 29 -10.32 -15.83 -6.23
C ILE A 29 -11.43 -16.89 -6.24
N GLU A 30 -12.44 -16.75 -5.40
CA GLU A 30 -13.51 -17.73 -5.26
C GLU A 30 -14.52 -17.63 -6.41
N ASP A 31 -15.10 -16.46 -6.66
CA ASP A 31 -16.21 -16.28 -7.56
C ASP A 31 -15.80 -16.14 -9.03
N VAL A 32 -14.64 -15.51 -9.30
CA VAL A 32 -14.21 -15.24 -10.68
C VAL A 32 -13.20 -16.27 -11.18
N LEU A 33 -12.25 -16.66 -10.34
CA LEU A 33 -11.27 -17.69 -10.71
C LEU A 33 -11.76 -19.11 -10.44
N ASN A 34 -12.89 -19.27 -9.73
CA ASN A 34 -13.47 -20.56 -9.35
C ASN A 34 -12.47 -21.46 -8.60
N LEU A 35 -11.63 -20.88 -7.74
CA LEU A 35 -10.67 -21.62 -6.93
C LEU A 35 -11.25 -21.90 -5.52
N PRO A 36 -10.97 -23.06 -4.94
CA PRO A 36 -11.55 -23.44 -3.66
C PRO A 36 -11.05 -22.55 -2.51
N PRO A 37 -11.84 -22.38 -1.42
CA PRO A 37 -11.42 -21.59 -0.24
C PRO A 37 -10.09 -22.04 0.38
N THR A 38 -9.74 -23.32 0.27
CA THR A 38 -8.43 -23.85 0.71
C THR A 38 -7.26 -23.21 -0.04
N PHE A 39 -7.45 -22.82 -1.30
CA PHE A 39 -6.45 -22.12 -2.09
C PHE A 39 -6.19 -20.72 -1.51
N ILE A 40 -7.23 -20.01 -1.04
CA ILE A 40 -7.10 -18.68 -0.41
C ILE A 40 -6.17 -18.77 0.81
N GLY A 41 -6.35 -19.80 1.65
CA GLY A 41 -5.46 -20.03 2.80
C GLY A 41 -4.00 -20.22 2.40
N GLY A 42 -3.74 -21.03 1.38
CA GLY A 42 -2.40 -21.22 0.83
C GLY A 42 -1.81 -19.93 0.22
N PHE A 43 -2.61 -19.19 -0.53
CA PHE A 43 -2.22 -17.88 -1.07
C PHE A 43 -1.83 -16.88 0.03
N LEU A 44 -2.66 -16.75 1.07
CA LEU A 44 -2.37 -15.87 2.20
C LEU A 44 -1.13 -16.29 2.98
N ALA A 45 -0.87 -17.60 3.12
CA ALA A 45 0.35 -18.11 3.74
C ALA A 45 1.60 -17.71 2.94
N VAL A 46 1.59 -17.88 1.61
CA VAL A 46 2.68 -17.46 0.72
C VAL A 46 2.93 -15.95 0.83
N VAL A 47 1.87 -15.14 0.76
CA VAL A 47 1.95 -13.69 0.89
C VAL A 47 2.52 -13.29 2.27
N GLY A 48 2.07 -13.94 3.35
CA GLY A 48 2.57 -13.69 4.70
C GLY A 48 4.07 -13.99 4.85
N ILE A 49 4.52 -15.14 4.33
CA ILE A 49 5.94 -15.53 4.36
C ILE A 49 6.79 -14.55 3.54
N LEU A 50 6.37 -14.21 2.32
CA LEU A 50 7.10 -13.28 1.47
C LEU A 50 7.15 -11.87 2.08
N GLY A 51 6.04 -11.40 2.66
CA GLY A 51 5.97 -10.12 3.37
C GLY A 51 6.89 -10.09 4.59
N PHE A 52 6.94 -11.18 5.37
CA PHE A 52 7.85 -11.32 6.51
C PHE A 52 9.31 -11.27 6.07
N ILE A 53 9.71 -12.05 5.06
CA ILE A 53 11.07 -12.05 4.51
C ILE A 53 11.41 -10.65 3.98
N ALA A 54 10.50 -10.02 3.24
CA ALA A 54 10.68 -8.69 2.70
C ALA A 54 10.93 -7.65 3.80
N ASN A 55 10.18 -7.69 4.90
CA ASN A 55 10.39 -6.79 6.03
C ASN A 55 11.72 -7.01 6.75
N LEU A 56 12.14 -8.26 6.93
CA LEU A 56 13.39 -8.56 7.61
C LEU A 56 14.63 -8.19 6.78
N THR A 57 14.55 -8.34 5.47
CA THR A 57 15.73 -8.19 4.59
C THR A 57 15.74 -6.86 3.86
N PHE A 58 14.68 -6.56 3.10
CA PHE A 58 14.65 -5.39 2.22
C PHE A 58 14.43 -4.07 2.97
N THR A 59 13.58 -4.04 4.00
CA THR A 59 13.30 -2.79 4.73
C THR A 59 14.55 -2.19 5.35
N PRO A 60 15.36 -2.92 6.16
CA PRO A 60 16.59 -2.36 6.74
C PRO A 60 17.66 -2.08 5.69
N LEU A 61 17.76 -2.92 4.63
CA LEU A 61 18.74 -2.72 3.57
C LEU A 61 18.45 -1.43 2.78
N LEU A 62 17.20 -1.19 2.43
CA LEU A 62 16.77 0.01 1.71
C LEU A 62 16.93 1.27 2.58
N ALA A 63 16.57 1.20 3.86
CA ALA A 63 16.71 2.31 4.80
C ALA A 63 18.19 2.69 5.03
N LYS A 64 19.12 1.73 4.95
CA LYS A 64 20.56 1.97 5.13
C LYS A 64 21.23 2.64 3.93
N HIS A 65 20.80 2.28 2.69
CA HIS A 65 21.50 2.70 1.48
C HIS A 65 20.83 3.85 0.73
N PHE A 66 19.56 4.08 0.98
CA PHE A 66 18.76 5.07 0.24
C PHE A 66 17.97 5.98 1.17
N LYS A 67 17.68 7.19 0.70
CA LYS A 67 16.80 8.12 1.41
C LYS A 67 15.38 7.55 1.46
N GLU A 68 14.82 7.41 2.64
CA GLU A 68 13.51 6.77 2.88
C GLU A 68 12.39 7.35 2.00
N VAL A 69 12.40 8.67 1.78
CA VAL A 69 11.41 9.34 0.93
C VAL A 69 11.49 8.84 -0.52
N ASN A 70 12.70 8.66 -1.07
CA ASN A 70 12.88 8.17 -2.43
C ASN A 70 12.47 6.71 -2.55
N VAL A 71 12.83 5.88 -1.56
CA VAL A 71 12.39 4.48 -1.49
C VAL A 71 10.86 4.42 -1.43
N CYS A 72 10.23 5.24 -0.60
CA CYS A 72 8.78 5.31 -0.48
C CYS A 72 8.12 5.69 -1.82
N LYS A 73 8.67 6.66 -2.58
CA LYS A 73 8.20 7.03 -3.92
C LYS A 73 8.25 5.84 -4.89
N VAL A 74 9.39 5.15 -4.95
CA VAL A 74 9.57 4.00 -5.85
C VAL A 74 8.58 2.88 -5.50
N ILE A 75 8.45 2.55 -4.21
CA ILE A 75 7.51 1.51 -3.77
C ILE A 75 6.06 1.91 -4.06
N THR A 76 5.68 3.17 -3.84
CA THR A 76 4.33 3.66 -4.18
C THR A 76 4.04 3.50 -5.68
N LEU A 77 5.01 3.78 -6.54
CA LEU A 77 4.87 3.55 -7.98
C LEU A 77 4.73 2.05 -8.30
N CYS A 78 5.56 1.20 -7.70
CA CYS A 78 5.48 -0.26 -7.87
C CYS A 78 4.12 -0.82 -7.42
N LEU A 79 3.55 -0.28 -6.33
CA LEU A 79 2.20 -0.64 -5.87
C LEU A 79 1.12 -0.30 -6.90
N SER A 80 1.18 0.89 -7.50
CA SER A 80 0.23 1.28 -8.56
C SER A 80 0.38 0.41 -9.81
N ILE A 81 1.61 0.13 -10.22
CA ILE A 81 1.88 -0.75 -11.37
C ILE A 81 1.37 -2.16 -11.13
N SER A 82 1.64 -2.76 -9.96
CA SER A 82 1.21 -4.13 -9.67
C SER A 82 -0.32 -4.27 -9.65
N LEU A 83 -1.05 -3.28 -9.11
CA LEU A 83 -2.51 -3.25 -9.20
C LEU A 83 -3.00 -3.09 -10.64
N SER A 84 -2.34 -2.26 -11.44
CA SER A 84 -2.69 -2.09 -12.86
C SER A 84 -2.46 -3.36 -13.67
N LEU A 85 -1.40 -4.11 -13.38
CA LEU A 85 -1.12 -5.40 -14.03
C LEU A 85 -2.20 -6.45 -13.73
N MET A 86 -2.79 -6.44 -12.51
CA MET A 86 -3.91 -7.34 -12.18
C MET A 86 -5.13 -7.13 -13.10
N ILE A 87 -5.34 -5.91 -13.57
CA ILE A 87 -6.47 -5.58 -14.46
C ILE A 87 -6.20 -6.06 -15.88
N LEU A 88 -4.97 -5.84 -16.35
CA LEU A 88 -4.56 -6.14 -17.72
C LEU A 88 -4.51 -7.65 -17.98
N PHE A 89 -4.11 -8.43 -16.99
CA PHE A 89 -3.95 -9.86 -17.17
C PHE A 89 -5.30 -10.60 -17.04
N LYS A 90 -5.58 -11.43 -18.06
CA LYS A 90 -6.68 -12.41 -18.06
C LYS A 90 -6.24 -13.77 -17.52
N ASN A 91 -4.93 -14.04 -17.51
CA ASN A 91 -4.38 -15.29 -17.04
C ASN A 91 -4.32 -15.32 -15.51
N THR A 92 -4.88 -16.36 -14.90
CA THR A 92 -4.94 -16.56 -13.43
C THR A 92 -3.56 -16.50 -12.78
N THR A 93 -2.55 -17.13 -13.39
CA THR A 93 -1.19 -17.16 -12.82
C THR A 93 -0.58 -15.75 -12.78
N LEU A 94 -0.70 -14.99 -13.88
CA LEU A 94 -0.18 -13.62 -13.94
C LEU A 94 -0.93 -12.68 -13.00
N PHE A 95 -2.25 -12.85 -12.84
CA PHE A 95 -3.05 -12.10 -11.87
C PHE A 95 -2.57 -12.36 -10.44
N LEU A 96 -2.44 -13.63 -10.04
CA LEU A 96 -1.98 -14.01 -8.69
C LEU A 96 -0.53 -13.57 -8.43
N THR A 97 0.35 -13.66 -9.43
CA THR A 97 1.73 -13.15 -9.31
C THR A 97 1.73 -11.64 -9.06
N SER A 98 0.92 -10.86 -9.78
CA SER A 98 0.79 -9.42 -9.57
C SER A 98 0.23 -9.09 -8.18
N ALA A 99 -0.70 -9.92 -7.67
CA ALA A 99 -1.24 -9.80 -6.32
C ALA A 99 -0.17 -10.05 -5.23
N ILE A 100 0.68 -11.06 -5.42
CA ILE A 100 1.81 -11.35 -4.53
C ILE A 100 2.82 -10.18 -4.55
N ILE A 101 3.13 -9.63 -5.70
CA ILE A 101 4.03 -8.48 -5.86
C ILE A 101 3.46 -7.27 -5.10
N PHE A 102 2.17 -6.97 -5.29
CA PHE A 102 1.50 -5.88 -4.59
C PHE A 102 1.62 -6.02 -3.07
N THR A 103 1.26 -7.17 -2.52
CA THR A 103 1.27 -7.40 -1.06
C THR A 103 2.68 -7.40 -0.48
N THR A 104 3.68 -7.87 -1.22
CA THR A 104 5.09 -7.81 -0.80
C THR A 104 5.57 -6.36 -0.71
N PHE A 105 5.30 -5.53 -1.72
CA PHE A 105 5.64 -4.11 -1.66
C PHE A 105 4.81 -3.35 -0.59
N ALA A 106 3.55 -3.70 -0.39
CA ALA A 106 2.72 -3.14 0.67
C ALA A 106 3.31 -3.39 2.06
N SER A 107 3.85 -4.58 2.29
CA SER A 107 4.52 -4.95 3.55
C SER A 107 5.73 -4.05 3.85
N ILE A 108 6.54 -3.70 2.85
CA ILE A 108 7.70 -2.81 2.99
C ILE A 108 7.24 -1.35 3.14
N HIS A 109 6.16 -0.96 2.47
CA HIS A 109 5.65 0.42 2.44
C HIS A 109 5.18 0.90 3.83
N ILE A 110 4.55 0.01 4.61
CA ILE A 110 3.98 0.33 5.94
C ILE A 110 5.05 0.89 6.91
N PRO A 111 6.16 0.19 7.20
CA PRO A 111 7.18 0.70 8.12
C PRO A 111 7.89 1.95 7.59
N LEU A 112 8.07 2.08 6.27
CA LEU A 112 8.65 3.27 5.67
C LEU A 112 7.78 4.52 5.89
N GLN A 113 6.47 4.41 5.69
CA GLN A 113 5.54 5.51 5.98
C GLN A 113 5.63 5.93 7.45
N GLN A 114 5.64 4.96 8.37
CA GLN A 114 5.72 5.25 9.81
C GLN A 114 7.04 5.93 10.17
N SER A 115 8.16 5.47 9.64
CA SER A 115 9.48 6.05 9.86
C SER A 115 9.54 7.52 9.39
N ILE A 116 9.10 7.79 8.15
CA ILE A 116 9.09 9.15 7.59
C ILE A 116 8.22 10.08 8.44
N ILE A 117 7.02 9.67 8.82
CA ILE A 117 6.09 10.49 9.60
C ILE A 117 6.65 10.76 11.00
N THR A 118 7.25 9.75 11.64
CA THR A 118 7.88 9.90 12.95
C THR A 118 9.02 10.94 12.89
N LYS A 119 9.85 10.91 11.86
CA LYS A 119 10.92 11.89 11.65
C LYS A 119 10.39 13.32 11.39
N LEU A 120 9.18 13.45 10.85
CA LEU A 120 8.53 14.74 10.62
C LEU A 120 7.84 15.32 11.87
N SER A 121 7.75 14.57 12.97
CA SER A 121 6.93 14.93 14.15
C SER A 121 7.47 16.07 15.01
N LYS A 122 8.74 16.44 14.90
CA LYS A 122 9.37 17.52 15.68
C LYS A 122 9.06 17.49 17.20
N GLY A 123 8.99 16.29 17.78
CA GLY A 123 8.80 16.11 19.24
C GLY A 123 7.36 15.93 19.72
N ASN A 124 6.35 16.12 18.89
CA ASN A 124 4.93 15.97 19.26
C ASN A 124 4.35 14.61 18.83
N TYR A 125 5.02 13.53 19.25
CA TYR A 125 4.77 12.15 18.77
C TYR A 125 3.35 11.66 19.05
N GLY A 126 2.80 11.92 20.26
CA GLY A 126 1.49 11.41 20.64
C GLY A 126 0.36 11.95 19.77
N SER A 127 0.30 13.27 19.58
CA SER A 127 -0.69 13.92 18.72
C SER A 127 -0.55 13.46 17.26
N LEU A 128 0.68 13.35 16.77
CA LEU A 128 0.92 12.94 15.39
C LEU A 128 0.52 11.48 15.14
N MET A 129 0.78 10.58 16.09
CA MET A 129 0.33 9.18 15.99
C MET A 129 -1.19 9.08 16.03
N GLY A 130 -1.88 9.93 16.77
CA GLY A 130 -3.34 10.04 16.73
C GLY A 130 -3.85 10.42 15.34
N VAL A 131 -3.28 11.47 14.74
CA VAL A 131 -3.64 11.91 13.38
C VAL A 131 -3.31 10.85 12.33
N LEU A 132 -2.16 10.19 12.46
CA LEU A 132 -1.76 9.08 11.58
C LEU A 132 -2.78 7.94 11.64
N ASN A 133 -3.18 7.52 12.84
CA ASN A 133 -4.15 6.44 13.01
C ASN A 133 -5.54 6.84 12.51
N SER A 134 -5.95 8.09 12.66
CA SER A 134 -7.17 8.62 12.07
C SER A 134 -7.13 8.57 10.54
N SER A 135 -6.00 8.97 9.93
CA SER A 135 -5.80 8.90 8.47
C SER A 135 -5.87 7.46 7.96
N LYS A 136 -5.26 6.52 8.69
CA LYS A 136 -5.37 5.07 8.41
C LYS A 136 -6.82 4.60 8.47
N ALA A 137 -7.52 4.94 9.56
CA ALA A 137 -8.91 4.51 9.77
C ALA A 137 -9.83 5.05 8.67
N ILE A 138 -9.69 6.32 8.28
CA ILE A 138 -10.46 6.90 7.16
C ILE A 138 -10.22 6.10 5.88
N GLY A 139 -8.97 5.81 5.54
CA GLY A 139 -8.64 5.00 4.36
C GLY A 139 -9.24 3.60 4.44
N GLN A 140 -9.10 2.92 5.57
CA GLN A 140 -9.63 1.57 5.77
C GLN A 140 -11.15 1.50 5.68
N VAL A 141 -11.86 2.40 6.37
CA VAL A 141 -13.34 2.42 6.37
C VAL A 141 -13.87 2.73 4.96
N THR A 142 -13.35 3.76 4.32
CA THR A 142 -13.79 4.13 2.96
C THR A 142 -13.42 3.05 1.94
N GLY A 143 -12.24 2.45 2.05
CA GLY A 143 -11.79 1.37 1.18
C GLY A 143 -12.65 0.12 1.29
N SER A 144 -13.00 -0.32 2.51
CA SER A 144 -13.84 -1.52 2.70
C SER A 144 -15.29 -1.28 2.31
N LEU A 145 -15.87 -0.12 2.66
CA LEU A 145 -17.25 0.20 2.31
C LEU A 145 -17.48 0.28 0.81
N LEU A 146 -16.57 0.93 0.10
CA LEU A 146 -16.70 1.11 -1.34
C LEU A 146 -16.30 -0.13 -2.12
N ALA A 147 -15.44 -1.00 -1.59
CA ALA A 147 -14.96 -2.19 -2.29
C ALA A 147 -16.11 -3.11 -2.73
N GLY A 148 -17.09 -3.37 -1.87
CA GLY A 148 -18.23 -4.20 -2.19
C GLY A 148 -19.09 -3.61 -3.33
N PHE A 149 -19.50 -2.34 -3.21
CA PHE A 149 -20.27 -1.66 -4.25
C PHE A 149 -19.55 -1.61 -5.60
N ILE A 150 -18.24 -1.35 -5.56
CA ILE A 150 -17.42 -1.26 -6.77
C ILE A 150 -17.24 -2.65 -7.39
N PHE A 151 -17.12 -3.71 -6.59
CA PHE A 151 -16.98 -5.07 -7.07
C PHE A 151 -18.25 -5.56 -7.79
N ASP A 152 -19.44 -5.19 -7.30
CA ASP A 152 -20.72 -5.49 -7.94
C ASP A 152 -20.89 -4.81 -9.31
N LEU A 153 -20.28 -3.62 -9.48
CA LEU A 153 -20.27 -2.92 -10.77
C LEU A 153 -19.27 -3.54 -11.77
N GLY A 154 -18.25 -4.23 -11.26
CA GLY A 154 -17.27 -4.95 -12.08
C GLY A 154 -16.14 -5.52 -11.25
N ASN A 155 -15.90 -6.81 -11.39
CA ASN A 155 -15.00 -7.61 -10.55
C ASN A 155 -13.55 -7.09 -10.49
N LYS A 156 -13.08 -6.34 -11.49
CA LYS A 156 -11.74 -5.74 -11.53
C LYS A 156 -11.72 -4.25 -11.17
N LEU A 157 -12.87 -3.60 -11.03
CA LEU A 157 -12.96 -2.17 -10.73
C LEU A 157 -12.33 -1.77 -9.40
N PRO A 158 -12.42 -2.55 -8.29
CA PRO A 158 -11.75 -2.20 -7.04
C PRO A 158 -10.23 -2.07 -7.21
N PHE A 159 -9.61 -2.94 -8.00
CA PHE A 159 -8.18 -2.91 -8.29
C PHE A 159 -7.82 -1.69 -9.15
N LEU A 160 -8.66 -1.33 -10.14
CA LEU A 160 -8.48 -0.15 -10.99
C LEU A 160 -8.52 1.14 -10.18
N ILE A 161 -9.56 1.32 -9.37
CA ILE A 161 -9.73 2.53 -8.55
C ILE A 161 -8.59 2.63 -7.55
N SER A 162 -8.19 1.53 -6.91
CA SER A 162 -7.05 1.47 -6.01
C SER A 162 -5.74 1.85 -6.72
N ALA A 163 -5.51 1.36 -7.93
CA ALA A 163 -4.33 1.71 -8.73
C ALA A 163 -4.27 3.20 -9.05
N LEU A 164 -5.41 3.80 -9.46
CA LEU A 164 -5.51 5.22 -9.76
C LEU A 164 -5.29 6.09 -8.52
N ILE A 165 -5.87 5.74 -7.38
CA ILE A 165 -5.70 6.47 -6.12
C ILE A 165 -4.24 6.45 -5.67
N ILE A 166 -3.56 5.29 -5.74
CA ILE A 166 -2.12 5.20 -5.41
C ILE A 166 -1.29 5.99 -6.42
N LEU A 167 -1.65 5.99 -7.70
CA LEU A 167 -0.95 6.78 -8.72
C LEU A 167 -1.07 8.28 -8.46
N ILE A 168 -2.27 8.75 -8.12
CA ILE A 168 -2.49 10.15 -7.72
C ILE A 168 -1.66 10.48 -6.48
N ALA A 169 -1.65 9.62 -5.46
CA ALA A 169 -0.84 9.80 -4.26
C ALA A 169 0.66 9.86 -4.57
N PHE A 170 1.14 9.04 -5.51
CA PHE A 170 2.51 9.10 -6.02
C PHE A 170 2.83 10.46 -6.66
N ILE A 171 1.95 10.97 -7.53
CA ILE A 171 2.12 12.27 -8.19
C ILE A 171 2.18 13.40 -7.15
N ILE A 172 1.30 13.37 -6.14
CA ILE A 172 1.29 14.35 -5.04
C ILE A 172 2.59 14.27 -4.22
N MET A 173 3.21 13.09 -4.11
CA MET A 173 4.45 12.89 -3.38
C MET A 173 5.70 13.33 -4.15
N LEU A 174 5.64 13.46 -5.48
CA LEU A 174 6.80 13.83 -6.32
C LEU A 174 7.56 15.09 -5.86
N PRO A 175 6.88 16.22 -5.52
CA PRO A 175 7.56 17.45 -5.10
C PRO A 175 8.17 17.37 -3.70
N MET A 176 7.96 16.28 -2.95
CA MET A 176 8.53 16.13 -1.60
C MET A 176 10.05 15.95 -1.67
N ASN A 177 10.79 16.82 -0.95
CA ASN A 177 12.24 16.78 -0.95
C ASN A 177 12.75 15.58 -0.12
N SER A 178 13.74 14.86 -0.65
CA SER A 178 14.34 13.69 0.00
C SER A 178 15.17 14.03 1.25
N ASN A 179 15.60 15.28 1.40
CA ASN A 179 16.45 15.73 2.53
C ASN A 179 15.65 16.07 3.79
N VAL A 180 14.33 16.07 3.72
CA VAL A 180 13.45 16.49 4.84
C VAL A 180 13.59 15.59 6.08
N THR A 181 13.99 14.34 5.90
CA THR A 181 14.18 13.38 7.00
C THR A 181 15.56 13.47 7.65
N GLU A 182 16.54 14.09 7.01
CA GLU A 182 17.92 14.23 7.53
C GLU A 182 18.10 15.48 8.40
N SER A 183 17.36 16.55 8.14
CA SER A 183 17.49 17.84 8.83
C SER A 183 16.97 17.86 10.27
N ASN A 184 16.36 16.76 10.77
CA ASN A 184 15.77 16.70 12.11
C ASN A 184 16.52 15.72 13.05
N ILE A 185 17.72 15.26 12.70
CA ILE A 185 18.53 14.34 13.53
C ILE A 185 19.68 15.08 14.26
N VAL A 186 19.73 16.42 14.19
CA VAL A 186 20.70 17.26 14.93
C VAL A 186 20.04 17.88 16.15
#